data_e263cfa60b066d8dd3b8e2e51b6fa9bc
#
_entry.id   e263cfa60b066d8dd3b8e2e51b6fa9bc
#
_cell.length_a   1.000
_cell.length_b   1.000
_cell.length_c   1.000
_cell.angle_alpha   90.00
_cell.angle_beta   90.00
_cell.angle_gamma   90.00
#
_symmetry.space_group_name_H-M   'P 1'
#
loop_
_entity.id
_entity.type
_entity.pdbx_description
1 polymer ?
#
loop_
_entity_poly.entity_id
_entity_poly.type
_entity_poly.pdbx_seq_one_letter_code
_entity_poly.pdbx_strand_id
1 'polypeptide(L)'
;MKQMVLALLATAAAAGMKAEDLQANPVPAIGQNAQNQTAFDATKKGPRVLFVGNSITLHGPRPQIGWTNNWGMAASARDRDYVHLLQKKIVSVQPDAQCCLLQVAGTVERAFHLPDWACEKHFAWAREFKPDVIVLFFGANVPQAYDAGKLPTARSFGDAVDALRTYLDPEGKALVLVSQGFYKRPRRDAEKEAVAKRHGDVFVRMEDLWDMKEAHGRYNHPGDLGMQLIADRFWSKMADRIRAFKR
;
A
#
# COMPACT_ATOMS: atom_id res chain seq x y z
N MET A 1 30.21 -5.53 16.04
CA MET A 1 29.76 -4.83 14.81
C MET A 1 30.01 -5.66 13.54
N LYS A 2 31.20 -6.22 13.28
CA LYS A 2 31.47 -7.03 12.07
C LYS A 2 30.61 -8.31 11.96
N GLN A 3 30.30 -8.98 13.06
CA GLN A 3 29.47 -10.20 13.05
C GLN A 3 27.97 -9.91 12.77
N MET A 4 27.43 -8.79 13.22
CA MET A 4 26.05 -8.40 12.92
C MET A 4 25.84 -8.01 11.46
N VAL A 5 26.83 -7.34 10.85
CA VAL A 5 26.78 -7.00 9.43
C VAL A 5 26.89 -8.26 8.55
N LEU A 6 27.70 -9.25 8.98
CA LEU A 6 27.81 -10.52 8.26
C LEU A 6 26.52 -11.35 8.34
N ALA A 7 25.83 -11.33 9.47
CA ALA A 7 24.54 -12.03 9.65
C ALA A 7 23.42 -11.40 8.81
N LEU A 8 23.40 -10.07 8.67
CA LEU A 8 22.43 -9.39 7.79
C LEU A 8 22.70 -9.66 6.30
N LEU A 9 23.97 -9.71 5.90
CA LEU A 9 24.36 -10.03 4.52
C LEU A 9 24.06 -11.51 4.18
N ALA A 10 24.25 -12.42 5.14
CA ALA A 10 23.95 -13.84 4.94
C ALA A 10 22.42 -14.09 4.81
N THR A 11 21.59 -13.37 5.56
CA THR A 11 20.12 -13.47 5.44
C THR A 11 19.60 -12.83 4.14
N ALA A 12 20.23 -11.76 3.66
CA ALA A 12 19.88 -11.15 2.39
C ALA A 12 20.26 -12.06 1.20
N ALA A 13 21.41 -12.72 1.26
CA ALA A 13 21.82 -13.69 0.23
C ALA A 13 20.92 -14.91 0.16
N ALA A 14 20.43 -15.40 1.31
CA ALA A 14 19.47 -16.52 1.36
C ALA A 14 18.08 -16.14 0.82
N ALA A 15 17.72 -14.85 0.80
CA ALA A 15 16.47 -14.35 0.27
C ALA A 15 16.54 -13.97 -1.22
N GLY A 16 17.68 -14.09 -1.87
CA GLY A 16 17.89 -13.70 -3.27
C GLY A 16 17.84 -12.17 -3.50
N MET A 17 17.89 -11.38 -2.42
CA MET A 17 17.93 -9.91 -2.49
C MET A 17 19.37 -9.42 -2.55
N LYS A 18 19.63 -8.49 -3.46
CA LYS A 18 20.91 -7.78 -3.47
C LYS A 18 20.96 -6.76 -2.32
N ALA A 19 22.14 -6.56 -1.75
CA ALA A 19 22.34 -5.56 -0.68
C ALA A 19 21.91 -4.14 -1.13
N GLU A 20 22.08 -3.83 -2.41
CA GLU A 20 21.65 -2.59 -3.06
C GLU A 20 20.13 -2.43 -3.04
N ASP A 21 19.36 -3.52 -3.19
CA ASP A 21 17.90 -3.48 -3.16
C ASP A 21 17.36 -3.14 -1.76
N LEU A 22 18.07 -3.53 -0.71
CA LEU A 22 17.72 -3.16 0.67
C LEU A 22 17.95 -1.68 0.95
N GLN A 23 18.98 -1.08 0.37
CA GLN A 23 19.29 0.36 0.52
C GLN A 23 18.41 1.23 -0.39
N ALA A 24 18.08 0.75 -1.57
CA ALA A 24 17.26 1.47 -2.54
C ALA A 24 15.76 1.34 -2.26
N ASN A 25 15.34 0.39 -1.40
CA ASN A 25 13.95 0.17 -1.08
C ASN A 25 13.55 0.92 0.19
N PRO A 26 12.89 2.06 0.08
CA PRO A 26 12.39 2.78 1.24
C PRO A 26 11.23 2.06 1.94
N VAL A 27 10.86 0.88 1.50
CA VAL A 27 9.74 0.11 2.00
C VAL A 27 10.21 -0.85 3.09
N PRO A 28 9.63 -0.81 4.29
CA PRO A 28 9.95 -1.78 5.32
C PRO A 28 9.54 -3.18 4.89
N ALA A 29 10.37 -4.17 5.21
CA ALA A 29 10.01 -5.58 5.04
C ALA A 29 8.80 -5.94 5.92
N ILE A 30 8.08 -7.02 5.55
CA ILE A 30 7.06 -7.57 6.44
C ILE A 30 7.71 -8.01 7.76
N GLY A 31 7.05 -7.68 8.88
CA GLY A 31 7.60 -7.84 10.22
C GLY A 31 8.26 -6.58 10.76
N GLN A 32 8.60 -5.63 9.90
CA GLN A 32 8.85 -4.26 10.28
C GLN A 32 7.50 -3.53 10.27
N ASN A 33 7.14 -2.96 11.38
CA ASN A 33 5.88 -2.22 11.45
C ASN A 33 6.01 -0.85 10.77
N ALA A 34 4.90 -0.15 10.65
CA ALA A 34 4.84 1.17 10.04
C ALA A 34 5.70 2.24 10.74
N GLN A 35 6.26 1.95 11.89
CA GLN A 35 7.17 2.84 12.64
C GLN A 35 8.63 2.63 12.24
N ASN A 36 8.96 1.53 11.59
CA ASN A 36 10.30 1.29 11.03
C ASN A 36 10.41 1.97 9.67
N GLN A 37 10.51 3.25 9.73
CA GLN A 37 10.32 4.10 8.59
C GLN A 37 11.47 4.14 7.65
N THR A 38 11.12 4.46 6.47
CA THR A 38 11.97 5.17 5.57
C THR A 38 12.18 6.60 6.04
N ALA A 39 13.42 6.94 6.23
CA ALA A 39 13.76 8.34 6.35
C ALA A 39 13.31 9.06 5.07
N PHE A 40 12.49 10.10 5.20
CA PHE A 40 12.24 10.99 4.09
C PHE A 40 13.20 12.19 4.15
N ASP A 41 13.54 12.71 3.00
CA ASP A 41 14.42 13.87 2.89
C ASP A 41 13.57 15.17 2.90
N ALA A 42 13.60 15.88 4.01
CA ALA A 42 12.85 17.13 4.16
C ALA A 42 13.32 18.27 3.23
N THR A 43 14.50 18.15 2.64
CA THR A 43 15.03 19.15 1.68
C THR A 43 14.40 19.05 0.31
N LYS A 44 13.89 17.87 -0.07
CA LYS A 44 13.19 17.65 -1.32
C LYS A 44 11.84 18.36 -1.34
N LYS A 45 11.57 19.05 -2.45
CA LYS A 45 10.36 19.87 -2.62
C LYS A 45 9.28 19.21 -3.49
N GLY A 46 9.52 18.03 -4.01
CA GLY A 46 8.55 17.27 -4.80
C GLY A 46 7.37 16.75 -3.98
N PRO A 47 6.34 16.21 -4.66
CA PRO A 47 5.18 15.66 -4.00
C PRO A 47 5.52 14.42 -3.15
N ARG A 48 4.83 14.27 -2.04
CA ARG A 48 4.90 13.12 -1.15
C ARG A 48 3.72 12.20 -1.43
N VAL A 49 4.01 10.98 -1.86
CA VAL A 49 2.99 9.98 -2.23
C VAL A 49 3.06 8.82 -1.24
N LEU A 50 1.96 8.56 -0.56
CA LEU A 50 1.82 7.45 0.39
C LEU A 50 0.96 6.35 -0.22
N PHE A 51 1.54 5.15 -0.36
CA PHE A 51 0.83 3.95 -0.76
C PHE A 51 0.45 3.14 0.47
N VAL A 52 -0.84 3.01 0.72
CA VAL A 52 -1.39 2.23 1.84
C VAL A 52 -2.00 0.96 1.28
N GLY A 53 -1.47 -0.19 1.66
CA GLY A 53 -1.92 -1.45 1.07
C GLY A 53 -1.56 -2.69 1.87
N ASN A 54 -1.72 -3.82 1.23
CA ASN A 54 -1.46 -5.14 1.81
C ASN A 54 -0.37 -5.88 1.02
N SER A 55 -0.46 -7.21 0.90
CA SER A 55 0.51 -8.05 0.18
C SER A 55 0.71 -7.66 -1.30
N ILE A 56 -0.30 -7.09 -1.96
CA ILE A 56 -0.18 -6.62 -3.34
C ILE A 56 0.71 -5.37 -3.42
N THR A 57 0.72 -4.57 -2.36
CA THR A 57 1.56 -3.36 -2.25
C THR A 57 2.98 -3.71 -1.80
N LEU A 58 3.08 -4.56 -0.78
CA LEU A 58 4.36 -5.04 -0.22
C LEU A 58 4.17 -6.36 0.49
N HIS A 59 4.98 -7.34 0.16
CA HIS A 59 5.10 -8.60 0.89
C HIS A 59 6.56 -9.00 1.05
N GLY A 60 7.05 -9.05 2.28
CA GLY A 60 8.39 -9.55 2.60
C GLY A 60 8.55 -11.05 2.35
N PRO A 61 9.77 -11.57 2.48
CA PRO A 61 10.04 -12.98 2.24
C PRO A 61 9.19 -13.92 3.09
N ARG A 62 8.65 -14.95 2.44
CA ARG A 62 7.93 -16.07 3.05
C ARG A 62 8.35 -17.37 2.37
N PRO A 63 9.54 -17.90 2.70
CA PRO A 63 10.12 -19.07 2.02
C PRO A 63 9.22 -20.30 2.05
N GLN A 64 8.37 -20.46 3.08
CA GLN A 64 7.45 -21.59 3.23
C GLN A 64 6.45 -21.75 2.08
N ILE A 65 6.18 -20.66 1.36
CA ILE A 65 5.32 -20.67 0.17
C ILE A 65 6.12 -20.38 -1.12
N GLY A 66 7.46 -20.37 -1.04
CA GLY A 66 8.34 -20.09 -2.17
C GLY A 66 8.38 -18.60 -2.60
N TRP A 67 7.98 -17.68 -1.71
CA TRP A 67 8.15 -16.25 -1.92
C TRP A 67 9.38 -15.77 -1.15
N THR A 68 10.39 -15.28 -1.87
CA THR A 68 11.67 -14.85 -1.28
C THR A 68 11.94 -13.35 -1.46
N ASN A 69 10.99 -12.62 -2.05
CA ASN A 69 11.14 -11.24 -2.46
C ASN A 69 10.54 -10.25 -1.43
N ASN A 70 10.80 -8.95 -1.64
CA ASN A 70 10.32 -7.86 -0.80
C ASN A 70 9.72 -6.72 -1.65
N TRP A 71 8.65 -7.04 -2.37
CA TRP A 71 7.87 -6.12 -3.18
C TRP A 71 6.42 -6.60 -3.30
N GLY A 72 5.60 -6.02 -4.18
CA GLY A 72 4.22 -6.45 -4.40
C GLY A 72 4.14 -7.92 -4.79
N MET A 73 3.44 -8.73 -3.97
CA MET A 73 3.41 -10.18 -4.10
C MET A 73 2.89 -10.63 -5.46
N ALA A 74 3.58 -11.58 -6.07
CA ALA A 74 3.37 -12.19 -7.39
C ALA A 74 3.87 -11.37 -8.60
N ALA A 75 4.31 -10.13 -8.44
CA ALA A 75 5.10 -9.48 -9.47
C ALA A 75 6.41 -10.25 -9.69
N SER A 76 6.81 -10.45 -10.93
CA SER A 76 8.01 -11.24 -11.29
C SER A 76 9.32 -10.53 -10.89
N ALA A 77 9.30 -9.20 -10.77
CA ALA A 77 10.41 -8.36 -10.35
C ALA A 77 9.86 -7.14 -9.60
N ARG A 78 10.74 -6.49 -8.84
CA ARG A 78 10.39 -5.29 -8.06
C ARG A 78 9.88 -4.15 -8.94
N ASP A 79 10.53 -3.89 -10.06
CA ASP A 79 10.17 -2.84 -11.01
C ASP A 79 8.90 -3.16 -11.82
N ARG A 80 8.27 -4.31 -11.55
CA ARG A 80 7.02 -4.77 -12.18
C ARG A 80 5.83 -4.77 -11.24
N ASP A 81 6.01 -4.49 -9.94
CA ASP A 81 4.86 -4.26 -9.08
C ASP A 81 4.25 -2.86 -9.31
N TYR A 82 2.99 -2.69 -8.95
CA TYR A 82 2.25 -1.47 -9.24
C TYR A 82 2.84 -0.22 -8.56
N VAL A 83 3.43 -0.37 -7.38
CA VAL A 83 4.02 0.75 -6.64
C VAL A 83 5.25 1.28 -7.35
N HIS A 84 6.16 0.39 -7.75
CA HIS A 84 7.41 0.79 -8.43
C HIS A 84 7.15 1.28 -9.86
N LEU A 85 6.13 0.71 -10.55
CA LEU A 85 5.64 1.24 -11.82
C LEU A 85 5.11 2.68 -11.67
N LEU A 86 4.31 2.94 -10.64
CA LEU A 86 3.84 4.29 -10.33
C LEU A 86 4.97 5.22 -9.91
N GLN A 87 5.86 4.77 -9.04
CA GLN A 87 7.04 5.55 -8.62
C GLN A 87 7.86 6.00 -9.82
N LYS A 88 8.11 5.10 -10.78
CA LYS A 88 8.81 5.43 -12.02
C LYS A 88 8.10 6.54 -12.82
N LYS A 89 6.77 6.43 -12.97
CA LYS A 89 5.95 7.47 -13.64
C LYS A 89 6.00 8.81 -12.89
N ILE A 90 5.88 8.78 -11.56
CA ILE A 90 5.90 9.96 -10.70
C ILE A 90 7.24 10.68 -10.82
N VAL A 91 8.35 9.96 -10.61
CA VAL A 91 9.70 10.52 -10.63
C VAL A 91 10.09 11.04 -12.03
N SER A 92 9.57 10.44 -13.10
CA SER A 92 9.83 10.93 -14.48
C SER A 92 9.27 12.34 -14.73
N VAL A 93 8.24 12.77 -13.99
CA VAL A 93 7.65 14.12 -14.14
C VAL A 93 7.90 15.03 -12.93
N GLN A 94 8.27 14.46 -11.79
CA GLN A 94 8.61 15.15 -10.55
C GLN A 94 9.83 14.47 -9.91
N PRO A 95 11.06 14.81 -10.33
CA PRO A 95 12.28 14.11 -9.88
C PRO A 95 12.52 14.13 -8.36
N ASP A 96 12.02 15.17 -7.68
CA ASP A 96 12.10 15.31 -6.22
C ASP A 96 10.95 14.63 -5.46
N ALA A 97 10.06 13.93 -6.16
CA ALA A 97 8.97 13.21 -5.51
C ALA A 97 9.49 12.15 -4.54
N GLN A 98 8.77 11.96 -3.45
CA GLN A 98 9.06 10.96 -2.44
C GLN A 98 7.87 10.01 -2.30
N CYS A 99 8.14 8.72 -2.38
CA CYS A 99 7.13 7.67 -2.26
C CYS A 99 7.40 6.85 -0.99
N CYS A 100 6.38 6.68 -0.16
CA CYS A 100 6.42 5.82 1.02
C CYS A 100 5.32 4.78 0.95
N LEU A 101 5.55 3.63 1.59
CA LEU A 101 4.56 2.57 1.71
C LEU A 101 4.16 2.34 3.16
N LEU A 102 2.89 2.06 3.36
CA LEU A 102 2.30 1.65 4.62
C LEU A 102 1.58 0.31 4.42
N GLN A 103 2.13 -0.76 4.99
CA GLN A 103 1.52 -2.09 4.96
C GLN A 103 0.52 -2.23 6.10
N VAL A 104 -0.76 -2.50 5.79
CA VAL A 104 -1.86 -2.45 6.76
C VAL A 104 -2.61 -3.78 6.94
N ALA A 105 -2.11 -4.88 6.38
CA ALA A 105 -2.78 -6.17 6.51
C ALA A 105 -2.93 -6.63 7.97
N GLY A 106 -1.93 -6.39 8.80
CA GLY A 106 -1.96 -6.72 10.22
C GLY A 106 -2.63 -5.67 11.09
N THR A 107 -2.40 -4.39 10.77
CA THR A 107 -2.75 -3.26 11.63
C THR A 107 -4.12 -2.65 11.33
N VAL A 108 -4.67 -2.85 10.13
CA VAL A 108 -6.04 -2.43 9.78
C VAL A 108 -6.89 -3.64 9.40
N GLU A 109 -6.56 -4.35 8.31
CA GLU A 109 -7.47 -5.35 7.74
C GLU A 109 -7.87 -6.46 8.73
N ARG A 110 -6.89 -6.96 9.51
CA ARG A 110 -7.13 -8.01 10.51
C ARG A 110 -7.43 -7.50 11.90
N ALA A 111 -7.26 -6.21 12.15
CA ALA A 111 -7.33 -5.64 13.50
C ALA A 111 -8.41 -4.59 13.70
N PHE A 112 -9.02 -4.03 12.64
CA PHE A 112 -9.99 -2.94 12.76
C PHE A 112 -11.16 -3.24 13.71
N HIS A 113 -11.53 -4.51 13.84
CA HIS A 113 -12.64 -4.97 14.67
C HIS A 113 -12.31 -5.06 16.17
N LEU A 114 -11.02 -4.96 16.53
CA LEU A 114 -10.60 -5.01 17.93
C LEU A 114 -11.05 -3.75 18.67
N PRO A 115 -11.50 -3.88 19.93
CA PRO A 115 -12.04 -2.75 20.69
C PRO A 115 -11.07 -1.58 20.86
N ASP A 116 -9.78 -1.90 21.02
CA ASP A 116 -8.71 -0.94 21.29
C ASP A 116 -7.95 -0.49 20.04
N TRP A 117 -8.44 -0.83 18.83
CA TRP A 117 -7.84 -0.40 17.58
C TRP A 117 -7.92 1.12 17.42
N ALA A 118 -6.78 1.76 17.14
CA ALA A 118 -6.66 3.19 16.91
C ALA A 118 -5.50 3.50 15.97
N CYS A 119 -5.68 4.51 15.10
CA CYS A 119 -4.67 4.90 14.11
C CYS A 119 -3.38 5.41 14.76
N GLU A 120 -3.50 6.12 15.88
CA GLU A 120 -2.40 6.72 16.63
C GLU A 120 -1.36 5.68 17.09
N LYS A 121 -1.81 4.46 17.35
CA LYS A 121 -0.94 3.37 17.79
C LYS A 121 0.02 2.88 16.69
N HIS A 122 -0.32 3.14 15.42
CA HIS A 122 0.35 2.47 14.30
C HIS A 122 0.90 3.41 13.23
N PHE A 123 0.30 4.60 13.04
CA PHE A 123 0.48 5.37 11.81
C PHE A 123 1.02 6.80 12.01
N ALA A 124 1.57 7.12 13.19
CA ALA A 124 2.10 8.45 13.51
C ALA A 124 3.09 8.95 12.46
N TRP A 125 4.07 8.13 12.06
CA TRP A 125 5.04 8.50 11.05
C TRP A 125 4.42 8.76 9.66
N ALA A 126 3.39 8.00 9.28
CA ALA A 126 2.71 8.17 8.00
C ALA A 126 1.95 9.51 7.95
N ARG A 127 1.41 9.95 9.10
CA ARG A 127 0.83 11.29 9.27
C ARG A 127 1.91 12.37 9.24
N GLU A 128 3.05 12.15 9.92
CA GLU A 128 4.19 13.07 9.92
C GLU A 128 4.83 13.22 8.53
N PHE A 129 4.74 12.21 7.69
CA PHE A 129 5.14 12.28 6.30
C PHE A 129 4.39 13.36 5.52
N LYS A 130 3.17 13.76 5.96
CA LYS A 130 2.31 14.78 5.34
C LYS A 130 2.16 14.54 3.84
N PRO A 131 1.52 13.45 3.43
CA PRO A 131 1.38 13.10 2.02
C PRO A 131 0.53 14.12 1.26
N ASP A 132 0.92 14.43 0.03
CA ASP A 132 0.16 15.23 -0.92
C ASP A 132 -0.79 14.38 -1.77
N VAL A 133 -0.46 13.08 -1.88
CA VAL A 133 -1.29 12.04 -2.52
C VAL A 133 -1.30 10.79 -1.66
N ILE A 134 -2.47 10.22 -1.43
CA ILE A 134 -2.66 8.98 -0.68
C ILE A 134 -3.39 7.97 -1.56
N VAL A 135 -2.83 6.77 -1.69
CA VAL A 135 -3.45 5.63 -2.39
C VAL A 135 -3.87 4.61 -1.34
N LEU A 136 -5.17 4.36 -1.20
CA LEU A 136 -5.74 3.38 -0.29
C LEU A 136 -6.15 2.12 -1.08
N PHE A 137 -5.28 1.12 -1.16
CA PHE A 137 -5.48 -0.12 -1.91
C PHE A 137 -5.37 -1.35 -0.99
N PHE A 138 -6.39 -1.59 -0.19
CA PHE A 138 -6.45 -2.68 0.78
C PHE A 138 -7.89 -3.17 0.99
N GLY A 139 -8.07 -4.19 1.84
CA GLY A 139 -9.36 -4.82 2.14
C GLY A 139 -9.35 -6.35 1.95
N ALA A 140 -8.32 -6.91 1.29
CA ALA A 140 -8.27 -8.33 0.98
C ALA A 140 -8.19 -9.26 2.20
N ASN A 141 -7.50 -8.84 3.27
CA ASN A 141 -7.27 -9.65 4.47
C ASN A 141 -8.29 -9.39 5.60
N VAL A 142 -9.34 -8.62 5.36
CA VAL A 142 -10.47 -8.52 6.28
C VAL A 142 -11.06 -9.93 6.46
N PRO A 143 -11.33 -10.40 7.70
CA PRO A 143 -11.87 -11.73 7.94
C PRO A 143 -13.16 -11.98 7.15
N GLN A 144 -13.31 -13.18 6.55
CA GLN A 144 -14.53 -13.53 5.80
C GLN A 144 -15.81 -13.49 6.66
N ALA A 145 -15.66 -13.74 7.96
CA ALA A 145 -16.76 -13.62 8.91
C ALA A 145 -17.38 -12.20 8.91
N TYR A 146 -16.64 -11.19 8.53
CA TYR A 146 -17.14 -9.83 8.38
C TYR A 146 -18.15 -9.71 7.25
N ASP A 147 -17.83 -10.22 6.07
CA ASP A 147 -18.75 -10.19 4.91
C ASP A 147 -20.04 -10.94 5.20
N ALA A 148 -19.94 -12.04 5.97
CA ALA A 148 -21.07 -12.84 6.40
C ALA A 148 -21.86 -12.23 7.58
N GLY A 149 -21.46 -11.07 8.10
CA GLY A 149 -22.10 -10.45 9.28
C GLY A 149 -21.87 -11.21 10.59
N LYS A 150 -20.87 -12.12 10.63
CA LYS A 150 -20.59 -12.99 11.78
C LYS A 150 -19.36 -12.56 12.60
N LEU A 151 -18.67 -11.51 12.20
CA LEU A 151 -17.56 -10.96 12.97
C LEU A 151 -18.09 -10.02 14.04
N PRO A 152 -17.90 -10.30 15.34
CA PRO A 152 -18.25 -9.37 16.40
C PRO A 152 -17.41 -8.10 16.27
N THR A 153 -18.06 -6.97 16.04
CA THR A 153 -17.39 -5.67 15.95
C THR A 153 -18.38 -4.55 16.20
N ALA A 154 -17.93 -3.53 16.93
CA ALA A 154 -18.67 -2.28 17.11
C ALA A 154 -18.37 -1.26 15.98
N ARG A 155 -17.43 -1.59 15.09
CA ARG A 155 -16.95 -0.70 14.01
C ARG A 155 -17.08 -1.42 12.68
N SER A 156 -17.63 -0.76 11.67
CA SER A 156 -17.58 -1.27 10.30
C SER A 156 -16.17 -1.16 9.71
N PHE A 157 -15.89 -1.90 8.64
CA PHE A 157 -14.65 -1.73 7.91
C PHE A 157 -14.57 -0.33 7.27
N GLY A 158 -15.71 0.19 6.81
CA GLY A 158 -15.83 1.57 6.32
C GLY A 158 -15.44 2.60 7.38
N ASP A 159 -15.87 2.45 8.64
CA ASP A 159 -15.47 3.36 9.72
C ASP A 159 -13.96 3.32 9.98
N ALA A 160 -13.34 2.15 9.85
CA ALA A 160 -11.89 2.04 9.99
C ALA A 160 -11.13 2.69 8.82
N VAL A 161 -11.64 2.57 7.58
CA VAL A 161 -11.11 3.26 6.41
C VAL A 161 -11.24 4.77 6.57
N ASP A 162 -12.39 5.24 7.02
CA ASP A 162 -12.68 6.66 7.29
C ASP A 162 -11.74 7.24 8.36
N ALA A 163 -11.60 6.51 9.47
CA ALA A 163 -10.68 6.90 10.54
C ALA A 163 -9.23 6.98 10.05
N LEU A 164 -8.76 6.00 9.29
CA LEU A 164 -7.40 6.00 8.73
C LEU A 164 -7.21 7.15 7.73
N ARG A 165 -8.16 7.34 6.82
CA ARG A 165 -8.14 8.44 5.83
C ARG A 165 -8.04 9.79 6.52
N THR A 166 -8.89 10.04 7.51
CA THR A 166 -8.92 11.30 8.28
C THR A 166 -7.65 11.48 9.11
N TYR A 167 -7.13 10.41 9.70
CA TYR A 167 -5.90 10.46 10.46
C TYR A 167 -4.68 10.82 9.61
N LEU A 168 -4.58 10.28 8.39
CA LEU A 168 -3.47 10.55 7.47
C LEU A 168 -3.51 11.94 6.85
N ASP A 169 -4.71 12.50 6.64
CA ASP A 169 -4.93 13.82 6.04
C ASP A 169 -6.00 14.59 6.85
N PRO A 170 -5.68 15.05 8.05
CA PRO A 170 -6.64 15.75 8.90
C PRO A 170 -7.07 17.12 8.36
N GLU A 171 -6.28 17.70 7.46
CA GLU A 171 -6.56 19.01 6.87
C GLU A 171 -7.34 18.89 5.53
N GLY A 172 -7.54 17.69 5.02
CA GLY A 172 -8.26 17.43 3.77
C GLY A 172 -7.57 18.02 2.53
N LYS A 173 -6.23 18.11 2.51
CA LYS A 173 -5.44 18.73 1.43
C LYS A 173 -4.88 17.75 0.41
N ALA A 174 -4.73 16.49 0.79
CA ALA A 174 -4.20 15.45 -0.07
C ALA A 174 -5.22 15.06 -1.16
N LEU A 175 -4.71 14.68 -2.32
CA LEU A 175 -5.50 13.89 -3.26
C LEU A 175 -5.56 12.45 -2.72
N VAL A 176 -6.75 12.00 -2.33
CA VAL A 176 -6.94 10.64 -1.84
C VAL A 176 -7.60 9.77 -2.90
N LEU A 177 -6.98 8.65 -3.22
CA LEU A 177 -7.47 7.63 -4.13
C LEU A 177 -7.88 6.42 -3.32
N VAL A 178 -9.18 6.24 -3.12
CA VAL A 178 -9.75 5.04 -2.47
C VAL A 178 -10.12 4.06 -3.57
N SER A 179 -9.67 2.80 -3.47
CA SER A 179 -9.93 1.86 -4.55
C SER A 179 -10.68 0.62 -4.09
N GLN A 180 -11.37 -0.02 -5.04
CA GLN A 180 -11.75 -1.42 -4.88
C GLN A 180 -10.51 -2.29 -4.65
N GLY A 181 -10.69 -3.48 -4.09
CA GLY A 181 -9.66 -4.51 -4.06
C GLY A 181 -9.45 -5.15 -5.43
N PHE A 182 -8.34 -5.87 -5.59
CA PHE A 182 -8.16 -6.77 -6.73
C PHE A 182 -9.19 -7.91 -6.71
N TYR A 183 -9.54 -8.40 -5.51
CA TYR A 183 -10.53 -9.45 -5.30
C TYR A 183 -11.93 -8.84 -5.19
N LYS A 184 -12.94 -9.48 -5.76
CA LYS A 184 -14.34 -9.08 -5.60
C LYS A 184 -14.79 -9.23 -4.14
N ARG A 185 -15.04 -8.12 -3.47
CA ARG A 185 -15.52 -8.03 -2.09
C ARG A 185 -16.62 -6.98 -1.97
N PRO A 186 -17.83 -7.25 -2.48
CA PRO A 186 -18.87 -6.23 -2.69
C PRO A 186 -19.18 -5.39 -1.45
N ARG A 187 -19.27 -6.00 -0.27
CA ARG A 187 -19.54 -5.28 0.98
C ARG A 187 -18.43 -4.29 1.31
N ARG A 188 -17.20 -4.76 1.32
CA ARG A 188 -16.01 -3.92 1.66
C ARG A 188 -15.81 -2.82 0.64
N ASP A 189 -16.04 -3.14 -0.64
CA ASP A 189 -15.89 -2.17 -1.72
C ASP A 189 -16.96 -1.10 -1.67
N ALA A 190 -18.22 -1.46 -1.36
CA ALA A 190 -19.30 -0.50 -1.14
C ALA A 190 -19.02 0.43 0.06
N GLU A 191 -18.49 -0.12 1.16
CA GLU A 191 -18.10 0.66 2.33
C GLU A 191 -16.98 1.66 2.00
N LYS A 192 -15.95 1.25 1.25
CA LYS A 192 -14.88 2.13 0.77
C LYS A 192 -15.39 3.21 -0.19
N GLU A 193 -16.29 2.85 -1.11
CA GLU A 193 -16.92 3.81 -2.03
C GLU A 193 -17.74 4.87 -1.27
N ALA A 194 -18.46 4.45 -0.24
CA ALA A 194 -19.22 5.38 0.62
C ALA A 194 -18.29 6.36 1.37
N VAL A 195 -17.12 5.88 1.85
CA VAL A 195 -16.10 6.75 2.46
C VAL A 195 -15.58 7.75 1.44
N ALA A 196 -15.16 7.29 0.26
CA ALA A 196 -14.67 8.17 -0.79
C ALA A 196 -15.69 9.26 -1.15
N LYS A 197 -16.96 8.88 -1.32
CA LYS A 197 -18.04 9.83 -1.59
C LYS A 197 -18.22 10.86 -0.48
N ARG A 198 -18.14 10.44 0.79
CA ARG A 198 -18.30 11.33 1.95
C ARG A 198 -17.26 12.43 1.98
N HIS A 199 -16.03 12.11 1.64
CA HIS A 199 -14.89 13.05 1.65
C HIS A 199 -14.64 13.77 0.32
N GLY A 200 -15.37 13.43 -0.75
CA GLY A 200 -15.06 13.92 -2.09
C GLY A 200 -13.77 13.35 -2.68
N ASP A 201 -13.32 12.22 -2.16
CA ASP A 201 -12.14 11.50 -2.64
C ASP A 201 -12.42 10.77 -3.96
N VAL A 202 -11.37 10.42 -4.69
CA VAL A 202 -11.50 9.70 -5.95
C VAL A 202 -11.66 8.20 -5.70
N PHE A 203 -12.77 7.61 -6.10
CA PHE A 203 -12.94 6.16 -6.05
C PHE A 203 -12.43 5.50 -7.34
N VAL A 204 -11.52 4.53 -7.20
CA VAL A 204 -10.88 3.85 -8.34
C VAL A 204 -11.42 2.42 -8.44
N ARG A 205 -12.11 2.10 -9.54
CA ARG A 205 -12.70 0.78 -9.79
C ARG A 205 -11.65 -0.20 -10.31
N MET A 206 -11.73 -1.45 -9.80
CA MET A 206 -10.80 -2.54 -10.14
C MET A 206 -11.54 -3.86 -10.43
N GLU A 207 -12.86 -3.86 -10.42
CA GLU A 207 -13.72 -5.06 -10.40
C GLU A 207 -13.54 -6.02 -11.57
N ASP A 208 -13.19 -5.50 -12.76
CA ASP A 208 -12.97 -6.29 -13.96
C ASP A 208 -11.64 -7.05 -13.94
N LEU A 209 -10.65 -6.57 -13.14
CA LEU A 209 -9.33 -7.21 -13.08
C LEU A 209 -9.39 -8.64 -12.52
N TRP A 210 -10.35 -8.90 -11.62
CA TRP A 210 -10.53 -10.25 -11.08
C TRP A 210 -11.00 -11.26 -12.14
N ASP A 211 -11.81 -10.83 -13.10
CA ASP A 211 -12.33 -11.72 -14.16
C ASP A 211 -11.32 -11.94 -15.28
N MET A 212 -10.28 -11.13 -15.34
CA MET A 212 -9.22 -11.16 -16.34
C MET A 212 -8.15 -12.18 -15.91
N LYS A 213 -8.22 -13.40 -16.45
CA LYS A 213 -7.31 -14.50 -16.08
C LYS A 213 -5.84 -14.14 -16.25
N GLU A 214 -5.50 -13.40 -17.31
CA GLU A 214 -4.16 -12.95 -17.64
C GLU A 214 -3.60 -11.94 -16.62
N ALA A 215 -4.47 -11.26 -15.87
CA ALA A 215 -4.05 -10.35 -14.80
C ALA A 215 -3.60 -11.09 -13.54
N HIS A 216 -3.90 -12.39 -13.43
CA HIS A 216 -3.54 -13.20 -12.26
C HIS A 216 -2.11 -13.72 -12.38
N GLY A 217 -1.44 -13.74 -11.24
CA GLY A 217 -0.14 -14.35 -11.03
C GLY A 217 -0.19 -15.47 -9.99
N ARG A 218 0.97 -15.79 -9.41
CA ARG A 218 1.08 -16.78 -8.34
C ARG A 218 0.30 -16.32 -7.10
N TYR A 219 -0.02 -17.28 -6.23
CA TYR A 219 -0.65 -17.05 -4.92
C TYR A 219 -2.02 -16.33 -4.99
N ASN A 220 -2.72 -16.43 -6.12
CA ASN A 220 -3.96 -15.70 -6.35
C ASN A 220 -3.81 -14.16 -6.31
N HIS A 221 -2.63 -13.64 -6.53
CA HIS A 221 -2.33 -12.21 -6.58
C HIS A 221 -2.23 -11.73 -8.03
N PRO A 222 -2.28 -10.41 -8.29
CA PRO A 222 -2.04 -9.90 -9.63
C PRO A 222 -0.62 -10.22 -10.10
N GLY A 223 -0.48 -10.76 -11.30
CA GLY A 223 0.79 -10.91 -12.02
C GLY A 223 1.24 -9.59 -12.64
N ASP A 224 2.30 -9.63 -13.45
CA ASP A 224 2.88 -8.41 -14.05
C ASP A 224 1.85 -7.57 -14.81
N LEU A 225 0.98 -8.21 -15.61
CA LEU A 225 -0.09 -7.51 -16.32
C LEU A 225 -1.10 -6.90 -15.34
N GLY A 226 -1.52 -7.64 -14.31
CA GLY A 226 -2.42 -7.14 -13.28
C GLY A 226 -1.83 -5.95 -12.54
N MET A 227 -0.55 -6.01 -12.18
CA MET A 227 0.19 -4.92 -11.54
C MET A 227 0.27 -3.69 -12.45
N GLN A 228 0.54 -3.88 -13.74
CA GLN A 228 0.56 -2.79 -14.73
C GLN A 228 -0.81 -2.11 -14.84
N LEU A 229 -1.88 -2.89 -14.96
CA LEU A 229 -3.25 -2.36 -15.06
C LEU A 229 -3.66 -1.59 -13.80
N ILE A 230 -3.30 -2.08 -12.61
CA ILE A 230 -3.51 -1.37 -11.34
C ILE A 230 -2.76 -0.03 -11.36
N ALA A 231 -1.48 -0.04 -11.75
CA ALA A 231 -0.66 1.18 -11.84
C ALA A 231 -1.27 2.19 -12.81
N ASP A 232 -1.71 1.75 -13.98
CA ASP A 232 -2.28 2.65 -15.00
C ASP A 232 -3.60 3.27 -14.54
N ARG A 233 -4.44 2.55 -13.80
CA ARG A 233 -5.67 3.10 -13.22
C ARG A 233 -5.38 4.17 -12.20
N PHE A 234 -4.46 3.94 -11.27
CA PHE A 234 -4.06 4.97 -10.32
C PHE A 234 -3.40 6.16 -11.02
N TRP A 235 -2.50 5.91 -11.98
CA TRP A 235 -1.86 6.97 -12.72
C TRP A 235 -2.86 7.88 -13.44
N SER A 236 -3.88 7.30 -14.07
CA SER A 236 -4.94 8.07 -14.76
C SER A 236 -5.69 9.05 -13.83
N LYS A 237 -5.66 8.81 -12.52
CA LYS A 237 -6.36 9.64 -11.52
C LYS A 237 -5.45 10.63 -10.81
N MET A 238 -4.14 10.38 -10.75
CA MET A 238 -3.22 11.27 -10.03
C MET A 238 -2.29 12.08 -10.95
N ALA A 239 -2.16 11.73 -12.20
CA ALA A 239 -1.14 12.28 -13.09
C ALA A 239 -1.16 13.82 -13.17
N ASP A 240 -2.35 14.41 -13.29
CA ASP A 240 -2.48 15.88 -13.40
C ASP A 240 -2.10 16.57 -12.08
N ARG A 241 -2.50 16.01 -10.94
CA ARG A 241 -2.11 16.51 -9.62
C ARG A 241 -0.59 16.45 -9.43
N ILE A 242 0.03 15.34 -9.87
CA ILE A 242 1.49 15.18 -9.78
C ILE A 242 2.22 16.16 -10.70
N ARG A 243 1.78 16.31 -11.98
CA ARG A 243 2.40 17.23 -12.93
C ARG A 243 2.27 18.71 -12.51
N ALA A 244 1.11 19.06 -11.97
CA ALA A 244 0.81 20.43 -11.54
C ALA A 244 1.41 20.79 -10.17
N PHE A 245 2.05 19.82 -9.48
CA PHE A 245 2.53 20.03 -8.12
C PHE A 245 3.62 21.11 -8.07
N LYS A 246 3.43 22.07 -7.16
CA LYS A 246 4.39 23.13 -6.82
C LYS A 246 4.40 23.31 -5.30
N ARG A 247 5.58 23.34 -4.71
CA ARG A 247 5.77 23.58 -3.27
C ARG A 247 6.68 24.78 -3.05
#